data_465399ea286e61d325708b6c958d9548
#
_entry.id   465399ea286e61d325708b6c958d9548
#
_cell.length_a   1.000
_cell.length_b   1.000
_cell.length_c   1.000
_cell.angle_alpha   90.00
_cell.angle_beta   90.00
_cell.angle_gamma   90.00
#
_symmetry.space_group_name_H-M   'P 1'
#
loop_
_entity.id
_entity.type
_entity.pdbx_description
1 polymer ?
#
loop_
_entity_poly.entity_id
_entity_poly.type
_entity_poly.pdbx_seq_one_letter_code
_entity_poly.pdbx_strand_id
1 'polypeptide(L)'
;MPKEEKAVEVDLRYPVGKWTTKGPFTNAQRHTMIESVGAAPANFRAAVAGLNDNQLSTPYRPGGWTLRQTIHHVADSHMNAYIRFRLGITEAEPTVKPYDEKTWAELFDARTAPVEISLGLIDGIHKRWVMLLETVREIDFNRNVRHPEHGTMSLDDLLALYEWHGRHHAAHITALRQRAGW
;
A
#
# COMPACT_ATOMS: atom_id res chain seq x y z
N MET A 1 2.71 -9.63 -44.84
CA MET A 1 1.73 -9.77 -43.79
C MET A 1 2.29 -9.14 -42.53
N PRO A 2 1.74 -8.04 -41.99
CA PRO A 2 2.20 -7.51 -40.72
C PRO A 2 1.87 -8.49 -39.61
N LYS A 3 2.85 -8.78 -38.72
CA LYS A 3 2.62 -9.56 -37.52
C LYS A 3 1.73 -8.72 -36.61
N GLU A 4 0.55 -9.22 -36.27
CA GLU A 4 -0.28 -8.66 -35.20
C GLU A 4 0.54 -8.70 -33.90
N GLU A 5 0.92 -7.52 -33.43
CA GLU A 5 1.43 -7.35 -32.06
C GLU A 5 0.31 -7.73 -31.11
N LYS A 6 0.41 -8.90 -30.47
CA LYS A 6 -0.49 -9.28 -29.39
C LYS A 6 -0.35 -8.21 -28.30
N ALA A 7 -1.42 -7.43 -28.07
CA ALA A 7 -1.52 -6.55 -26.94
C ALA A 7 -1.19 -7.35 -25.66
N VAL A 8 -0.20 -6.91 -24.89
CA VAL A 8 0.16 -7.53 -23.62
C VAL A 8 -1.06 -7.37 -22.71
N GLU A 9 -1.71 -8.49 -22.38
CA GLU A 9 -2.86 -8.48 -21.47
C GLU A 9 -2.37 -8.05 -20.08
N VAL A 10 -2.79 -6.86 -19.67
CA VAL A 10 -2.41 -6.28 -18.37
C VAL A 10 -3.09 -7.07 -17.25
N ASP A 11 -2.31 -7.72 -16.39
CA ASP A 11 -2.85 -8.39 -15.19
C ASP A 11 -3.41 -7.33 -14.22
N LEU A 12 -4.72 -7.19 -14.19
CA LEU A 12 -5.42 -6.22 -13.35
C LEU A 12 -5.19 -6.41 -11.84
N ARG A 13 -4.64 -7.57 -11.44
CA ARG A 13 -4.24 -7.82 -10.04
C ARG A 13 -2.95 -7.11 -9.67
N TYR A 14 -2.09 -6.82 -10.66
CA TYR A 14 -0.76 -6.27 -10.45
C TYR A 14 -0.48 -5.12 -11.43
N PRO A 15 -1.20 -4.01 -11.35
CA PRO A 15 -1.10 -2.90 -12.32
C PRO A 15 0.29 -2.26 -12.35
N VAL A 16 1.08 -2.41 -11.30
CA VAL A 16 2.49 -1.94 -11.22
C VAL A 16 3.48 -3.11 -11.12
N GLY A 17 3.07 -4.32 -11.47
CA GLY A 17 3.87 -5.53 -11.28
C GLY A 17 3.83 -6.06 -9.84
N LYS A 18 4.38 -7.26 -9.64
CA LYS A 18 4.48 -7.87 -8.30
C LYS A 18 5.61 -7.24 -7.51
N TRP A 19 5.46 -7.21 -6.19
CA TRP A 19 6.58 -6.85 -5.31
C TRP A 19 7.69 -7.91 -5.37
N THR A 20 8.91 -7.48 -5.68
CA THR A 20 10.10 -8.33 -5.76
C THR A 20 11.34 -7.68 -5.14
N THR A 21 11.24 -6.38 -4.85
CA THR A 21 12.37 -5.57 -4.40
C THR A 21 12.68 -5.83 -2.93
N LYS A 22 13.94 -6.20 -2.64
CA LYS A 22 14.42 -6.45 -1.27
C LYS A 22 15.73 -5.70 -1.03
N GLY A 23 15.97 -5.35 0.25
CA GLY A 23 17.21 -4.72 0.68
C GLY A 23 18.44 -5.66 0.64
N PRO A 24 19.59 -5.16 1.04
CA PRO A 24 19.79 -3.83 1.62
C PRO A 24 19.79 -2.71 0.56
N PHE A 25 19.39 -1.50 0.98
CA PHE A 25 19.37 -0.31 0.14
C PHE A 25 20.40 0.74 0.56
N THR A 26 20.77 1.60 -0.39
CA THR A 26 21.54 2.82 -0.11
C THR A 26 20.65 3.89 0.55
N ASN A 27 21.25 4.87 1.20
CA ASN A 27 20.51 6.00 1.78
C ASN A 27 19.70 6.76 0.73
N ALA A 28 20.22 6.93 -0.49
CA ALA A 28 19.50 7.57 -1.57
C ALA A 28 18.23 6.80 -1.98
N GLN A 29 18.32 5.46 -2.06
CA GLN A 29 17.16 4.61 -2.35
C GLN A 29 16.12 4.66 -1.23
N ARG A 30 16.55 4.61 0.04
CA ARG A 30 15.64 4.77 1.20
C ARG A 30 14.94 6.11 1.17
N HIS A 31 15.69 7.19 0.90
CA HIS A 31 15.11 8.53 0.82
C HIS A 31 14.02 8.61 -0.24
N THR A 32 14.26 8.11 -1.45
CA THR A 32 13.25 8.05 -2.53
C THR A 32 12.02 7.25 -2.11
N MET A 33 12.19 6.11 -1.42
CA MET A 33 11.06 5.31 -0.93
C MET A 33 10.29 6.03 0.18
N ILE A 34 10.96 6.73 1.09
CA ILE A 34 10.33 7.54 2.14
C ILE A 34 9.54 8.69 1.54
N GLU A 35 10.08 9.39 0.53
CA GLU A 35 9.34 10.42 -0.22
C GLU A 35 8.10 9.84 -0.88
N SER A 36 8.19 8.66 -1.51
CA SER A 36 7.05 7.97 -2.12
C SER A 36 5.99 7.59 -1.08
N VAL A 37 6.40 7.09 0.10
CA VAL A 37 5.49 6.84 1.23
C VAL A 37 4.83 8.15 1.67
N GLY A 38 5.58 9.25 1.76
CA GLY A 38 5.04 10.57 2.12
C GLY A 38 4.04 11.13 1.11
N ALA A 39 4.22 10.84 -0.17
CA ALA A 39 3.31 11.28 -1.24
C ALA A 39 2.03 10.43 -1.35
N ALA A 40 2.00 9.23 -0.78
CA ALA A 40 0.89 8.29 -0.94
C ALA A 40 -0.48 8.86 -0.51
N PRO A 41 -0.65 9.62 0.60
CA PRO A 41 -1.93 10.20 0.97
C PRO A 41 -2.51 11.13 -0.11
N ALA A 42 -1.67 11.99 -0.70
CA ALA A 42 -2.07 12.88 -1.79
C ALA A 42 -2.46 12.10 -3.05
N ASN A 43 -1.70 11.04 -3.36
CA ASN A 43 -1.98 10.16 -4.50
C ASN A 43 -3.33 9.44 -4.35
N PHE A 44 -3.67 8.93 -3.15
CA PHE A 44 -4.97 8.30 -2.89
C PHE A 44 -6.12 9.31 -2.99
N ARG A 45 -5.96 10.52 -2.42
CA ARG A 45 -6.96 11.57 -2.57
C ARG A 45 -7.20 11.93 -4.03
N ALA A 46 -6.15 12.12 -4.81
CA ALA A 46 -6.24 12.39 -6.24
C ALA A 46 -6.90 11.22 -7.01
N ALA A 47 -6.57 9.98 -6.66
CA ALA A 47 -7.12 8.79 -7.30
C ALA A 47 -8.63 8.68 -7.15
N VAL A 48 -9.21 9.09 -6.00
CA VAL A 48 -10.67 9.02 -5.75
C VAL A 48 -11.40 10.35 -5.98
N ALA A 49 -10.69 11.43 -6.29
CA ALA A 49 -11.28 12.76 -6.44
C ALA A 49 -12.40 12.77 -7.51
N GLY A 50 -13.56 13.31 -7.14
CA GLY A 50 -14.72 13.43 -8.02
C GLY A 50 -15.50 12.14 -8.25
N LEU A 51 -15.10 11.00 -7.67
CA LEU A 51 -15.87 9.76 -7.75
C LEU A 51 -17.13 9.83 -6.88
N ASN A 52 -18.26 9.43 -7.46
CA ASN A 52 -19.52 9.29 -6.74
C ASN A 52 -19.61 7.90 -6.06
N ASP A 53 -20.68 7.71 -5.29
CA ASP A 53 -20.90 6.50 -4.48
C ASP A 53 -20.99 5.21 -5.31
N ASN A 54 -21.61 5.27 -6.50
CA ASN A 54 -21.69 4.13 -7.42
C ASN A 54 -20.30 3.76 -7.96
N GLN A 55 -19.50 4.76 -8.31
CA GLN A 55 -18.13 4.55 -8.78
C GLN A 55 -17.24 3.99 -7.67
N LEU A 56 -17.36 4.51 -6.44
CA LEU A 56 -16.65 3.96 -5.27
C LEU A 56 -17.08 2.52 -4.94
N SER A 57 -18.29 2.14 -5.26
CA SER A 57 -18.83 0.79 -5.08
C SER A 57 -18.51 -0.18 -6.23
N THR A 58 -17.77 0.27 -7.26
CA THR A 58 -17.37 -0.54 -8.40
C THR A 58 -16.09 -1.33 -8.09
N PRO A 59 -16.06 -2.66 -8.33
CA PRO A 59 -14.84 -3.45 -8.17
C PRO A 59 -13.75 -3.05 -9.17
N TYR A 60 -12.49 -2.95 -8.71
CA TYR A 60 -11.38 -2.59 -9.60
C TYR A 60 -11.08 -3.65 -10.69
N ARG A 61 -11.56 -4.88 -10.50
CA ARG A 61 -11.57 -6.01 -11.47
C ARG A 61 -12.69 -7.00 -11.12
N PRO A 62 -13.06 -7.92 -12.02
CA PRO A 62 -13.99 -9.01 -11.70
C PRO A 62 -13.51 -9.80 -10.46
N GLY A 63 -14.37 -9.94 -9.46
CA GLY A 63 -14.08 -10.62 -8.19
C GLY A 63 -13.02 -9.91 -7.30
N GLY A 64 -12.69 -8.65 -7.60
CA GLY A 64 -11.84 -7.81 -6.75
C GLY A 64 -12.65 -6.98 -5.76
N TRP A 65 -11.95 -6.27 -4.88
CA TRP A 65 -12.55 -5.29 -3.98
C TRP A 65 -13.10 -4.09 -4.73
N THR A 66 -14.09 -3.43 -4.17
CA THR A 66 -14.53 -2.11 -4.63
C THR A 66 -13.45 -1.06 -4.36
N LEU A 67 -13.54 0.09 -5.03
CA LEU A 67 -12.62 1.20 -4.75
C LEU A 67 -12.72 1.66 -3.28
N ARG A 68 -13.93 1.65 -2.70
CA ARG A 68 -14.19 1.92 -1.28
C ARG A 68 -13.41 0.97 -0.38
N GLN A 69 -13.60 -0.35 -0.55
CA GLN A 69 -12.87 -1.37 0.20
C GLN A 69 -11.35 -1.24 0.03
N THR A 70 -10.86 -0.88 -1.16
CA THR A 70 -9.44 -0.67 -1.41
C THR A 70 -8.89 0.49 -0.57
N ILE A 71 -9.58 1.62 -0.44
CA ILE A 71 -9.15 2.75 0.39
C ILE A 71 -9.15 2.37 1.88
N HIS A 72 -10.19 1.68 2.36
CA HIS A 72 -10.25 1.23 3.76
C HIS A 72 -9.14 0.22 4.06
N HIS A 73 -8.90 -0.74 3.15
CA HIS A 73 -7.79 -1.69 3.27
C HIS A 73 -6.42 -1.00 3.35
N VAL A 74 -6.19 0.05 2.56
CA VAL A 74 -4.92 0.80 2.65
C VAL A 74 -4.74 1.43 4.02
N ALA A 75 -5.79 2.01 4.60
CA ALA A 75 -5.72 2.56 5.96
C ALA A 75 -5.35 1.48 6.99
N ASP A 76 -6.02 0.33 6.95
CA ASP A 76 -5.77 -0.80 7.83
C ASP A 76 -4.35 -1.35 7.67
N SER A 77 -3.93 -1.56 6.42
CA SER A 77 -2.61 -2.11 6.09
C SER A 77 -1.49 -1.16 6.51
N HIS A 78 -1.61 0.14 6.25
CA HIS A 78 -0.57 1.12 6.59
C HIS A 78 -0.54 1.44 8.10
N MET A 79 -1.64 1.29 8.81
CA MET A 79 -1.66 1.31 10.29
C MET A 79 -0.86 0.12 10.86
N ASN A 80 -1.08 -1.09 10.34
CA ASN A 80 -0.29 -2.27 10.70
C ASN A 80 1.18 -2.10 10.33
N ALA A 81 1.49 -1.51 9.16
CA ALA A 81 2.85 -1.19 8.75
C ALA A 81 3.56 -0.29 9.76
N TYR A 82 2.93 0.81 10.13
CA TYR A 82 3.48 1.75 11.10
C TYR A 82 3.77 1.08 12.44
N ILE A 83 2.87 0.22 12.92
CA ILE A 83 3.09 -0.57 14.14
C ILE A 83 4.28 -1.52 13.97
N ARG A 84 4.39 -2.23 12.84
CA ARG A 84 5.49 -3.16 12.53
C ARG A 84 6.84 -2.46 12.51
N PHE A 85 6.93 -1.25 11.96
CA PHE A 85 8.14 -0.43 12.02
C PHE A 85 8.50 -0.07 13.45
N ARG A 86 7.55 0.36 14.27
CA ARG A 86 7.80 0.69 15.67
C ARG A 86 8.31 -0.51 16.45
N LEU A 87 7.69 -1.67 16.29
CA LEU A 87 8.16 -2.92 16.91
C LEU A 87 9.57 -3.28 16.45
N GLY A 88 9.85 -3.26 15.14
CA GLY A 88 11.16 -3.59 14.60
C GLY A 88 12.28 -2.64 15.06
N ILE A 89 11.96 -1.37 15.33
CA ILE A 89 12.91 -0.39 15.86
C ILE A 89 13.17 -0.62 17.36
N THR A 90 12.16 -0.99 18.13
CA THR A 90 12.22 -1.02 19.59
C THR A 90 12.51 -2.38 20.20
N GLU A 91 12.25 -3.46 19.48
CA GLU A 91 12.37 -4.84 19.98
C GLU A 91 13.40 -5.63 19.18
N ALA A 92 13.89 -6.74 19.76
CA ALA A 92 14.81 -7.66 19.10
C ALA A 92 14.02 -8.72 18.29
N GLU A 93 14.01 -8.60 16.97
CA GLU A 93 13.32 -9.52 16.04
C GLU A 93 11.87 -9.87 16.43
N PRO A 94 10.99 -8.87 16.66
CA PRO A 94 9.62 -9.14 17.09
C PRO A 94 8.87 -9.96 16.04
N THR A 95 7.99 -10.85 16.51
CA THR A 95 7.00 -11.49 15.65
C THR A 95 5.84 -10.53 15.43
N VAL A 96 5.62 -10.12 14.19
CA VAL A 96 4.51 -9.24 13.83
C VAL A 96 3.24 -10.04 13.57
N LYS A 97 2.10 -9.51 14.01
CA LYS A 97 0.82 -10.17 13.81
C LYS A 97 0.31 -9.94 12.38
N PRO A 98 -0.03 -11.00 11.62
CA PRO A 98 -0.80 -10.88 10.39
C PRO A 98 -2.27 -10.60 10.72
N TYR A 99 -3.01 -10.16 9.74
CA TYR A 99 -4.47 -10.04 9.80
C TYR A 99 -5.08 -10.55 8.49
N ASP A 100 -6.31 -11.03 8.54
CA ASP A 100 -7.04 -11.50 7.37
C ASP A 100 -7.64 -10.30 6.63
N GLU A 101 -6.87 -9.76 5.66
CA GLU A 101 -7.27 -8.59 4.88
C GLU A 101 -8.56 -8.82 4.09
N LYS A 102 -8.85 -10.07 3.71
CA LYS A 102 -10.06 -10.40 2.96
C LYS A 102 -11.30 -10.31 3.85
N THR A 103 -11.20 -10.91 5.04
CA THR A 103 -12.28 -10.83 6.03
C THR A 103 -12.49 -9.39 6.52
N TRP A 104 -11.41 -8.63 6.73
CA TRP A 104 -11.53 -7.22 7.13
C TRP A 104 -12.20 -6.37 6.06
N ALA A 105 -11.90 -6.59 4.79
CA ALA A 105 -12.55 -5.87 3.69
C ALA A 105 -14.05 -6.15 3.58
N GLU A 106 -14.56 -7.23 4.18
CA GLU A 106 -15.99 -7.57 4.21
C GLU A 106 -16.72 -7.02 5.44
N LEU A 107 -16.03 -6.39 6.39
CA LEU A 107 -16.65 -5.76 7.54
C LEU A 107 -17.54 -4.58 7.12
N PHE A 108 -18.53 -4.26 7.95
CA PHE A 108 -19.55 -3.26 7.64
C PHE A 108 -18.95 -1.89 7.31
N ASP A 109 -17.99 -1.44 8.09
CA ASP A 109 -17.31 -0.15 7.89
C ASP A 109 -16.48 -0.12 6.60
N ALA A 110 -15.74 -1.19 6.28
CA ALA A 110 -14.98 -1.30 5.05
C ALA A 110 -15.88 -1.28 3.78
N ARG A 111 -17.12 -1.73 3.91
CA ARG A 111 -18.09 -1.78 2.80
C ARG A 111 -18.91 -0.50 2.66
N THR A 112 -19.13 0.25 3.73
CA THR A 112 -20.16 1.30 3.76
C THR A 112 -19.68 2.67 4.21
N ALA A 113 -18.57 2.75 4.97
CA ALA A 113 -18.11 4.02 5.49
C ALA A 113 -17.65 4.99 4.37
N PRO A 114 -17.80 6.31 4.55
CA PRO A 114 -17.21 7.30 3.67
C PRO A 114 -15.70 7.15 3.57
N VAL A 115 -15.13 7.16 2.35
CA VAL A 115 -13.69 6.99 2.13
C VAL A 115 -12.84 8.09 2.76
N GLU A 116 -13.42 9.27 3.00
CA GLU A 116 -12.78 10.42 3.63
C GLU A 116 -12.27 10.10 5.02
N ILE A 117 -12.94 9.20 5.75
CA ILE A 117 -12.50 8.75 7.08
C ILE A 117 -11.15 8.05 6.97
N SER A 118 -11.03 7.08 6.07
CA SER A 118 -9.77 6.36 5.86
C SER A 118 -8.70 7.21 5.19
N LEU A 119 -9.06 8.12 4.28
CA LEU A 119 -8.11 9.10 3.74
C LEU A 119 -7.53 10.01 4.84
N GLY A 120 -8.33 10.38 5.84
CA GLY A 120 -7.86 11.12 7.02
C GLY A 120 -6.92 10.30 7.89
N LEU A 121 -7.22 9.00 8.10
CA LEU A 121 -6.33 8.06 8.82
C LEU A 121 -5.00 7.88 8.10
N ILE A 122 -5.02 7.65 6.78
CA ILE A 122 -3.82 7.49 5.95
C ILE A 122 -2.94 8.76 6.07
N ASP A 123 -3.54 9.94 5.95
CA ASP A 123 -2.81 11.22 6.06
C ASP A 123 -2.12 11.36 7.42
N GLY A 124 -2.84 11.12 8.51
CA GLY A 124 -2.29 11.22 9.87
C GLY A 124 -1.19 10.18 10.15
N ILE A 125 -1.41 8.93 9.73
CA ILE A 125 -0.43 7.85 9.91
C ILE A 125 0.83 8.14 9.11
N HIS A 126 0.72 8.50 7.83
CA HIS A 126 1.87 8.74 6.96
C HIS A 126 2.73 9.90 7.41
N LYS A 127 2.12 11.02 7.86
CA LYS A 127 2.87 12.13 8.45
C LYS A 127 3.75 11.68 9.61
N ARG A 128 3.19 10.92 10.54
CA ARG A 128 3.95 10.38 11.68
C ARG A 128 4.97 9.32 11.26
N TRP A 129 4.63 8.52 10.26
CA TRP A 129 5.50 7.45 9.79
C TRP A 129 6.73 7.99 9.06
N VAL A 130 6.57 8.99 8.19
CA VAL A 130 7.69 9.68 7.54
C VAL A 130 8.60 10.29 8.58
N MET A 131 8.07 11.05 9.56
CA MET A 131 8.86 11.59 10.66
C MET A 131 9.66 10.51 11.40
N LEU A 132 9.09 9.33 11.61
CA LEU A 132 9.79 8.21 12.22
C LEU A 132 10.91 7.69 11.32
N LEU A 133 10.61 7.42 10.03
CA LEU A 133 11.57 6.87 9.06
C LEU A 133 12.78 7.79 8.84
N GLU A 134 12.58 9.10 8.83
CA GLU A 134 13.65 10.10 8.70
C GLU A 134 14.62 10.10 9.89
N THR A 135 14.21 9.57 11.05
CA THR A 135 15.05 9.48 12.24
C THR A 135 15.71 8.12 12.44
N VAL A 136 15.36 7.11 11.63
CA VAL A 136 15.97 5.78 11.70
C VAL A 136 17.40 5.84 11.18
N ARG A 137 18.35 5.39 11.99
CA ARG A 137 19.76 5.34 11.58
C ARG A 137 19.95 4.29 10.47
N GLU A 138 20.89 4.53 9.57
CA GLU A 138 21.17 3.61 8.45
C GLU A 138 21.33 2.15 8.89
N ILE A 139 22.08 1.92 9.97
CA ILE A 139 22.34 0.56 10.50
C ILE A 139 21.06 -0.11 11.02
N ASP A 140 20.08 0.66 11.52
CA ASP A 140 18.86 0.12 12.07
C ASP A 140 17.87 -0.37 11.00
N PHE A 141 18.03 0.02 9.73
CA PHE A 141 17.27 -0.56 8.63
C PHE A 141 17.58 -2.06 8.38
N ASN A 142 18.72 -2.56 8.89
CA ASN A 142 19.06 -3.98 8.88
C ASN A 142 18.35 -4.77 9.99
N ARG A 143 17.63 -4.13 10.91
CA ARG A 143 16.89 -4.83 11.97
C ARG A 143 15.76 -5.64 11.35
N ASN A 144 15.47 -6.79 11.95
CA ASN A 144 14.52 -7.74 11.42
C ASN A 144 13.22 -7.76 12.22
N VAL A 145 12.15 -8.13 11.52
CA VAL A 145 10.90 -8.62 12.11
C VAL A 145 10.61 -10.01 11.55
N ARG A 146 9.87 -10.83 12.29
CA ARG A 146 9.39 -12.15 11.82
C ARG A 146 7.95 -12.01 11.37
N HIS A 147 7.73 -12.08 10.06
CA HIS A 147 6.39 -12.06 9.48
C HIS A 147 5.94 -13.51 9.21
N PRO A 148 4.79 -13.97 9.75
CA PRO A 148 4.36 -15.36 9.60
C PRO A 148 4.23 -15.84 8.17
N GLU A 149 3.87 -14.95 7.23
CA GLU A 149 3.66 -15.28 5.81
C GLU A 149 4.91 -15.03 4.95
N HIS A 150 5.75 -14.06 5.31
CA HIS A 150 6.90 -13.64 4.52
C HIS A 150 8.24 -14.06 5.10
N GLY A 151 8.23 -14.70 6.28
CA GLY A 151 9.46 -15.05 7.00
C GLY A 151 10.15 -13.83 7.62
N THR A 152 11.47 -13.92 7.79
CA THR A 152 12.26 -12.81 8.31
C THR A 152 12.38 -11.71 7.26
N MET A 153 12.03 -10.48 7.65
CA MET A 153 12.10 -9.28 6.82
C MET A 153 12.89 -8.20 7.55
N SER A 154 13.80 -7.54 6.85
CA SER A 154 14.45 -6.34 7.35
C SER A 154 13.49 -5.13 7.33
N LEU A 155 13.83 -4.05 8.04
CA LEU A 155 13.10 -2.78 7.91
C LEU A 155 13.23 -2.20 6.49
N ASP A 156 14.33 -2.47 5.78
CA ASP A 156 14.49 -2.18 4.36
C ASP A 156 13.43 -2.92 3.52
N ASP A 157 13.25 -4.22 3.76
CA ASP A 157 12.24 -5.03 3.05
C ASP A 157 10.82 -4.50 3.32
N LEU A 158 10.53 -4.12 4.57
CA LEU A 158 9.25 -3.51 4.92
C LEU A 158 9.05 -2.17 4.22
N LEU A 159 10.08 -1.31 4.15
CA LEU A 159 10.01 -0.03 3.46
C LEU A 159 9.68 -0.22 1.97
N ALA A 160 10.40 -1.11 1.30
CA ALA A 160 10.16 -1.43 -0.10
C ALA A 160 8.77 -2.05 -0.36
N LEU A 161 8.31 -2.92 0.55
CA LEU A 161 6.98 -3.52 0.47
C LEU A 161 5.89 -2.45 0.53
N TYR A 162 5.97 -1.52 1.50
CA TYR A 162 4.91 -0.54 1.70
C TYR A 162 4.97 0.65 0.74
N GLU A 163 6.14 0.98 0.22
CA GLU A 163 6.28 1.86 -0.94
C GLU A 163 5.57 1.28 -2.16
N TRP A 164 5.86 0.02 -2.49
CA TRP A 164 5.17 -0.70 -3.56
C TRP A 164 3.66 -0.81 -3.30
N HIS A 165 3.24 -1.15 -2.08
CA HIS A 165 1.85 -1.34 -1.70
C HIS A 165 1.01 -0.07 -1.93
N GLY A 166 1.55 1.10 -1.56
CA GLY A 166 0.90 2.39 -1.80
C GLY A 166 0.67 2.64 -3.29
N ARG A 167 1.71 2.47 -4.13
CA ARG A 167 1.59 2.62 -5.59
C ARG A 167 0.66 1.59 -6.21
N HIS A 168 0.72 0.36 -5.72
CA HIS A 168 -0.10 -0.76 -6.20
C HIS A 168 -1.60 -0.48 -6.05
N HIS A 169 -2.03 -0.06 -4.87
CA HIS A 169 -3.45 0.21 -4.64
C HIS A 169 -3.92 1.53 -5.27
N ALA A 170 -3.08 2.55 -5.32
CA ALA A 170 -3.40 3.75 -6.10
C ALA A 170 -3.59 3.42 -7.60
N ALA A 171 -2.75 2.53 -8.14
CA ALA A 171 -2.85 2.09 -9.52
C ALA A 171 -4.10 1.24 -9.80
N HIS A 172 -4.61 0.45 -8.85
CA HIS A 172 -5.91 -0.23 -9.02
C HIS A 172 -7.04 0.77 -9.30
N ILE A 173 -7.06 1.89 -8.55
CA ILE A 173 -8.09 2.92 -8.66
C ILE A 173 -7.93 3.66 -10.00
N THR A 174 -6.73 4.17 -10.28
CA THR A 174 -6.49 4.97 -11.51
C THR A 174 -6.65 4.14 -12.78
N ALA A 175 -6.23 2.87 -12.78
CA ALA A 175 -6.42 1.97 -13.91
C ALA A 175 -7.92 1.65 -14.16
N LEU A 176 -8.74 1.50 -13.12
CA LEU A 176 -10.18 1.37 -13.31
C LEU A 176 -10.77 2.67 -13.90
N ARG A 177 -10.42 3.83 -13.35
CA ARG A 177 -10.90 5.13 -13.87
C ARG A 177 -10.59 5.28 -15.35
N GLN A 178 -9.35 4.97 -15.74
CA GLN A 178 -8.93 5.05 -17.13
C GLN A 178 -9.76 4.12 -18.05
N ARG A 179 -9.98 2.87 -17.63
CA ARG A 179 -10.78 1.90 -18.41
C ARG A 179 -12.26 2.26 -18.47
N ALA A 180 -12.79 2.89 -17.43
CA ALA A 180 -14.20 3.27 -17.33
C ALA A 180 -14.49 4.68 -17.89
N GLY A 181 -13.47 5.46 -18.24
CA GLY A 181 -13.63 6.83 -18.73
C GLY A 181 -14.06 7.83 -17.65
N TRP A 182 -13.61 7.68 -16.40
CA TRP A 182 -13.97 8.53 -15.26
C TRP A 182 -12.93 9.60 -14.94
#